data_0349e4c0bf7580ec15e95384f63bc61e
#
_entry.id   0349e4c0bf7580ec15e95384f63bc61e
#
_cell.length_a   1.000
_cell.length_b   1.000
_cell.length_c   1.000
_cell.angle_alpha   90.00
_cell.angle_beta   90.00
_cell.angle_gamma   90.00
#
_symmetry.space_group_name_H-M   'P 1'
#
loop_
_entity.id
_entity.type
_entity.pdbx_description
1 polymer ?
#
loop_
_entity_poly.entity_id
_entity_poly.type
_entity_poly.pdbx_seq_one_letter_code
_entity_poly.pdbx_strand_id
1 'polypeptide(L)'
;EILRCLVGSEMCIRDSAYLSIGDRPQEVERLVSALAEIKRRYSTDGTGLLSQEYIDPEVAASPQEAFYAPKKSLPLRETEGMVCNEFVMCYPPGIPILAPGERITAEILDYIEYAKAKGCSMTGPEDPDILRLNVLA
;
A
#
# COMPACT_ATOMS: atom_id res chain seq x y z
N GLU A 1 -23.68 15.48 -8.79
CA GLU A 1 -23.30 14.70 -9.98
C GLU A 1 -21.77 14.59 -10.20
N ILE A 2 -20.98 15.44 -9.59
CA ILE A 2 -19.50 15.38 -9.65
C ILE A 2 -18.94 14.09 -8.99
N LEU A 3 -19.70 13.50 -8.11
CA LEU A 3 -19.31 12.28 -7.35
C LEU A 3 -19.33 10.98 -8.16
N ARG A 4 -19.77 10.99 -9.40
CA ARG A 4 -19.81 9.77 -10.23
C ARG A 4 -18.47 9.46 -10.92
N CYS A 5 -17.56 10.42 -11.01
CA CYS A 5 -16.24 10.25 -11.64
C CYS A 5 -15.10 10.10 -10.64
N LEU A 6 -15.35 10.27 -9.34
CA LEU A 6 -14.33 10.15 -8.31
C LEU A 6 -14.51 8.84 -7.55
N VAL A 7 -13.89 7.78 -8.03
CA VAL A 7 -13.62 6.60 -7.21
C VAL A 7 -12.29 6.86 -6.51
N GLY A 8 -12.31 7.76 -5.53
CA GLY A 8 -11.18 7.99 -4.64
C GLY A 8 -11.37 7.14 -3.39
N SER A 9 -10.36 6.41 -2.99
CA SER A 9 -10.27 5.91 -1.63
C SER A 9 -9.98 7.11 -0.74
N GLU A 10 -10.84 7.40 0.22
CA GLU A 10 -10.82 8.63 1.04
C GLU A 10 -9.52 8.84 1.87
N MET A 11 -8.56 7.94 1.79
CA MET A 11 -7.33 7.97 2.57
C MET A 11 -6.08 7.66 1.76
N CYS A 12 -6.12 7.74 0.43
CA CYS A 12 -4.95 7.56 -0.42
C CYS A 12 -4.16 8.86 -0.55
N ILE A 13 -2.84 8.77 -0.49
CA ILE A 13 -1.92 9.88 -0.78
C ILE A 13 -1.97 10.26 -2.26
N ARG A 14 -2.43 9.35 -3.11
CA ARG A 14 -2.58 9.57 -4.55
C ARG A 14 -3.96 9.10 -4.97
N ASP A 15 -4.77 10.06 -5.38
CA ASP A 15 -6.07 9.79 -5.98
C ASP A 15 -5.94 9.72 -7.50
N SER A 16 -6.74 8.86 -8.11
CA SER A 16 -6.82 8.73 -9.56
C SER A 16 -8.23 9.03 -10.04
N ALA A 17 -8.35 9.83 -11.08
CA ALA A 17 -9.60 10.08 -11.77
C ALA A 17 -9.57 9.35 -13.13
N TYR A 18 -10.60 8.57 -13.42
CA TYR A 18 -10.76 7.93 -14.71
C TYR A 18 -11.58 8.82 -15.64
N LEU A 19 -11.03 9.11 -16.81
CA LEU A 19 -11.71 9.84 -17.88
C LEU A 19 -12.11 8.86 -18.97
N SER A 20 -13.31 8.99 -19.45
CA SER A 20 -13.86 8.15 -20.50
C SER A 20 -14.29 8.95 -21.73
N ILE A 21 -14.63 8.26 -22.80
CA ILE A 21 -15.11 8.90 -24.04
C ILE A 21 -16.45 9.65 -23.83
N GLY A 22 -17.16 9.38 -22.72
CA GLY A 22 -18.40 10.06 -22.35
C GLY A 22 -18.21 11.36 -21.57
N ASP A 23 -17.00 11.66 -21.12
CA ASP A 23 -16.71 12.85 -20.32
C ASP A 23 -16.49 14.07 -21.22
N ARG A 24 -17.10 15.18 -20.84
CA ARG A 24 -16.97 16.43 -21.60
C ARG A 24 -15.76 17.24 -21.10
N PRO A 25 -15.07 17.98 -21.98
CA PRO A 25 -13.96 18.85 -21.59
C PRO A 25 -14.29 19.79 -20.43
N GLN A 26 -15.50 20.33 -20.39
CA GLN A 26 -15.95 21.23 -19.32
C GLN A 26 -16.01 20.53 -17.95
N GLU A 27 -16.30 19.23 -17.91
CA GLU A 27 -16.33 18.45 -16.66
C GLU A 27 -14.91 18.25 -16.13
N VAL A 28 -13.98 18.00 -17.02
CA VAL A 28 -12.54 17.91 -16.69
C VAL A 28 -12.01 19.26 -16.16
N GLU A 29 -12.33 20.36 -16.84
CA GLU A 29 -11.93 21.70 -16.39
C GLU A 29 -12.52 22.05 -15.02
N ARG A 30 -13.76 21.66 -14.75
CA ARG A 30 -14.39 21.84 -13.42
C ARG A 30 -13.68 21.05 -12.35
N LEU A 31 -13.29 19.80 -12.64
CA LEU A 31 -12.52 18.96 -11.70
C LEU A 31 -11.17 19.61 -11.38
N VAL A 32 -10.41 20.00 -12.41
CA VAL A 32 -9.10 20.65 -12.24
C VAL A 32 -9.22 21.95 -11.44
N SER A 33 -10.24 22.76 -11.74
CA SER A 33 -10.49 24.02 -11.03
C SER A 33 -10.84 23.78 -9.55
N ALA A 34 -11.67 22.78 -9.26
CA ALA A 34 -12.03 22.41 -7.89
C ALA A 34 -10.81 21.91 -7.10
N LEU A 35 -9.98 21.06 -7.70
CA LEU A 35 -8.75 20.58 -7.07
C LEU A 35 -7.75 21.71 -6.80
N ALA A 36 -7.62 22.65 -7.75
CA ALA A 36 -6.77 23.83 -7.57
C ALA A 36 -7.27 24.72 -6.42
N GLU A 37 -8.59 24.89 -6.29
CA GLU A 37 -9.17 25.65 -5.19
C GLU A 37 -8.98 24.96 -3.84
N ILE A 38 -9.18 23.64 -3.77
CA ILE A 38 -8.94 22.84 -2.56
C ILE A 38 -7.46 22.97 -2.15
N LYS A 39 -6.54 22.79 -3.10
CA LYS A 39 -5.11 22.98 -2.84
C LYS A 39 -4.82 24.35 -2.27
N ARG A 40 -5.36 25.41 -2.85
CA ARG A 40 -5.14 26.78 -2.39
C ARG A 40 -5.67 27.04 -0.98
N ARG A 41 -6.80 26.42 -0.61
CA ARG A 41 -7.45 26.64 0.70
C ARG A 41 -6.88 25.78 1.82
N TYR A 42 -6.47 24.55 1.50
CA TYR A 42 -6.18 23.51 2.49
C TYR A 42 -4.76 22.96 2.38
N SER A 43 -3.92 23.48 1.46
CA SER A 43 -2.52 23.07 1.40
C SER A 43 -1.83 23.46 2.70
N THR A 44 -1.24 22.47 3.34
CA THR A 44 -0.37 22.65 4.50
C THR A 44 1.04 22.24 4.10
N ASP A 45 2.05 22.85 4.71
CA ASP A 45 3.46 22.46 4.52
C ASP A 45 3.79 21.11 5.21
N GLY A 46 2.76 20.41 5.69
CA GLY A 46 2.89 19.09 6.29
C GLY A 46 3.25 18.07 5.22
N THR A 47 4.37 17.41 5.39
CA THR A 47 4.67 16.16 4.68
C THR A 47 3.53 15.18 4.94
N GLY A 48 2.94 14.65 3.87
CA GLY A 48 1.86 13.66 3.95
C GLY A 48 2.23 12.48 4.88
N LEU A 49 1.23 11.75 5.30
CA LEU A 49 1.34 10.66 6.27
C LEU A 49 2.38 9.58 5.89
N LEU A 50 2.72 9.48 4.61
CA LEU A 50 3.69 8.53 4.09
C LEU A 50 4.56 9.25 3.04
N SER A 51 5.64 9.89 3.48
CA SER A 51 6.68 10.44 2.59
C SER A 51 7.75 9.41 2.23
N GLN A 52 7.45 8.13 2.40
CA GLN A 52 8.43 7.09 2.17
C GLN A 52 8.55 6.76 0.68
N GLU A 53 9.76 6.68 0.19
CA GLU A 53 10.05 6.21 -1.16
C GLU A 53 9.49 4.79 -1.35
N TYR A 54 9.09 4.49 -2.58
CA TYR A 54 8.64 3.15 -2.94
C TYR A 54 9.78 2.16 -2.70
N ILE A 55 9.54 1.20 -1.82
CA ILE A 55 10.45 0.08 -1.58
C ILE A 55 10.16 -0.95 -2.67
N ASP A 56 11.18 -1.33 -3.43
CA ASP A 56 11.11 -2.35 -4.47
C ASP A 56 11.81 -3.63 -3.95
N PRO A 57 11.06 -4.59 -3.38
CA PRO A 57 11.66 -5.78 -2.82
C PRO A 57 12.29 -6.67 -3.89
N GLU A 58 13.39 -7.32 -3.56
CA GLU A 58 13.99 -8.36 -4.41
C GLU A 58 13.04 -9.54 -4.56
N VAL A 59 12.67 -9.88 -5.79
CA VAL A 59 11.88 -11.08 -6.11
C VAL A 59 12.81 -12.29 -6.14
N ALA A 60 12.75 -13.12 -5.10
CA ALA A 60 13.58 -14.32 -4.95
C ALA A 60 12.92 -15.60 -5.51
N ALA A 61 11.58 -15.62 -5.56
CA ALA A 61 10.79 -16.72 -6.14
C ALA A 61 9.54 -16.15 -6.80
N SER A 62 8.91 -16.92 -7.70
CA SER A 62 7.63 -16.48 -8.24
C SER A 62 6.56 -16.48 -7.14
N PRO A 63 5.58 -15.55 -7.19
CA PRO A 63 4.50 -15.50 -6.20
C PRO A 63 3.75 -16.83 -6.06
N GLN A 64 3.51 -17.53 -7.16
CA GLN A 64 2.84 -18.82 -7.18
C GLN A 64 3.65 -19.89 -6.45
N GLU A 65 4.94 -20.00 -6.75
CA GLU A 65 5.83 -20.98 -6.10
C GLU A 65 5.92 -20.71 -4.61
N ALA A 66 6.14 -19.45 -4.23
CA ALA A 66 6.25 -19.07 -2.84
C ALA A 66 4.95 -19.30 -2.05
N PHE A 67 3.80 -19.00 -2.62
CA PHE A 67 2.50 -19.15 -1.96
C PHE A 67 2.17 -20.62 -1.63
N TYR A 68 2.51 -21.55 -2.51
CA TYR A 68 2.26 -22.98 -2.33
C TYR A 68 3.42 -23.75 -1.68
N ALA A 69 4.56 -23.10 -1.46
CA ALA A 69 5.71 -23.73 -0.82
C ALA A 69 5.45 -24.05 0.67
N PRO A 70 6.18 -25.02 1.24
CA PRO A 70 6.21 -25.20 2.68
C PRO A 70 6.60 -23.91 3.39
N LYS A 71 5.85 -23.59 4.44
CA LYS A 71 6.03 -22.34 5.19
C LYS A 71 6.32 -22.61 6.67
N LYS A 72 6.97 -21.64 7.30
CA LYS A 72 7.15 -21.56 8.75
C LYS A 72 6.78 -20.16 9.24
N SER A 73 6.17 -20.12 10.41
CA SER A 73 5.80 -18.85 11.05
C SER A 73 6.88 -18.43 12.04
N LEU A 74 7.38 -17.22 11.88
CA LEU A 74 8.42 -16.64 12.74
C LEU A 74 7.97 -15.28 13.30
N PRO A 75 8.52 -14.83 14.44
CA PRO A 75 8.36 -13.46 14.90
C PRO A 75 8.78 -12.47 13.81
N LEU A 76 8.04 -11.37 13.67
CA LEU A 76 8.22 -10.42 12.55
C LEU A 76 9.68 -10.03 12.33
N ARG A 77 10.40 -9.64 13.40
CA ARG A 77 11.81 -9.21 13.30
C ARG A 77 12.80 -10.32 12.96
N GLU A 78 12.43 -11.58 13.21
CA GLU A 78 13.27 -12.73 12.88
C GLU A 78 13.16 -13.15 11.41
N THR A 79 12.27 -12.52 10.64
CA THR A 79 12.05 -12.83 9.23
C THR A 79 12.98 -12.04 8.29
N GLU A 80 13.82 -11.16 8.81
CA GLU A 80 14.77 -10.40 8.01
C GLU A 80 15.66 -11.31 7.16
N GLY A 81 15.81 -10.96 5.88
CA GLY A 81 16.57 -11.71 4.90
C GLY A 81 15.87 -12.95 4.34
N MET A 82 14.73 -13.34 4.90
CA MET A 82 13.95 -14.49 4.43
C MET A 82 13.00 -14.10 3.28
N VAL A 83 12.44 -15.12 2.63
CA VAL A 83 11.49 -14.95 1.54
C VAL A 83 10.06 -15.09 2.07
N CYS A 84 9.23 -14.09 1.80
CA CYS A 84 7.85 -14.06 2.26
C CYS A 84 6.98 -15.12 1.57
N ASN A 85 6.04 -15.72 2.32
CA ASN A 85 5.09 -16.69 1.79
C ASN A 85 3.68 -16.11 1.62
N GLU A 86 3.40 -14.94 2.19
CA GLU A 86 2.07 -14.35 2.22
C GLU A 86 2.10 -12.88 1.80
N PHE A 87 0.92 -12.32 1.48
CA PHE A 87 0.81 -10.90 1.21
C PHE A 87 0.79 -10.10 2.51
N VAL A 88 1.46 -8.95 2.52
CA VAL A 88 1.32 -7.94 3.56
C VAL A 88 0.86 -6.66 2.88
N MET A 89 -0.36 -6.24 3.16
CA MET A 89 -0.98 -5.06 2.56
C MET A 89 -1.35 -4.06 3.63
N CYS A 90 -1.09 -2.79 3.37
CA CYS A 90 -1.54 -1.70 4.22
C CYS A 90 -2.82 -1.11 3.63
N TYR A 91 -3.88 -1.05 4.42
CA TYR A 91 -5.13 -0.46 4.00
C TYR A 91 -5.45 0.80 4.81
N PRO A 92 -5.87 1.87 4.15
CA PRO A 92 -5.92 2.11 2.71
C PRO A 92 -4.54 2.40 2.12
N PRO A 93 -4.30 2.14 0.81
CA PRO A 93 -5.22 1.73 -0.25
C PRO A 93 -5.27 0.22 -0.52
N GLY A 94 -4.54 -0.61 0.22
CA GLY A 94 -4.45 -2.04 -0.04
C GLY A 94 -3.38 -2.41 -1.07
N ILE A 95 -2.35 -1.57 -1.20
CA ILE A 95 -1.18 -1.89 -2.01
C ILE A 95 -0.29 -2.85 -1.21
N PRO A 96 0.18 -3.95 -1.81
CA PRO A 96 1.13 -4.83 -1.15
C PRO A 96 2.42 -4.07 -0.79
N ILE A 97 2.82 -4.19 0.48
CA ILE A 97 4.15 -3.81 0.97
C ILE A 97 5.11 -4.95 0.66
N LEU A 98 4.58 -6.17 0.73
CA LEU A 98 5.30 -7.41 0.52
C LEU A 98 4.37 -8.41 -0.14
N ALA A 99 4.87 -9.13 -1.14
CA ALA A 99 4.18 -10.20 -1.83
C ALA A 99 4.90 -11.55 -1.61
N PRO A 100 4.20 -12.69 -1.79
CA PRO A 100 4.85 -13.98 -1.77
C PRO A 100 6.01 -14.04 -2.78
N GLY A 101 7.14 -14.57 -2.35
CA GLY A 101 8.34 -14.67 -3.17
C GLY A 101 9.32 -13.50 -3.06
N GLU A 102 8.94 -12.44 -2.38
CA GLU A 102 9.80 -11.29 -2.15
C GLU A 102 10.65 -11.46 -0.88
N ARG A 103 11.86 -10.89 -0.92
CA ARG A 103 12.79 -10.91 0.21
C ARG A 103 12.46 -9.81 1.20
N ILE A 104 12.36 -10.19 2.44
CA ILE A 104 12.08 -9.29 3.56
C ILE A 104 13.36 -8.55 3.95
N THR A 105 13.35 -7.22 3.88
CA THR A 105 14.47 -6.37 4.32
C THR A 105 14.15 -5.67 5.64
N ALA A 106 15.17 -5.20 6.34
CA ALA A 106 14.99 -4.40 7.55
C ALA A 106 14.12 -3.16 7.29
N GLU A 107 14.28 -2.51 6.13
CA GLU A 107 13.50 -1.35 5.71
C GLU A 107 12.00 -1.67 5.58
N ILE A 108 11.67 -2.84 5.02
CA ILE A 108 10.28 -3.32 4.92
C ILE A 108 9.70 -3.55 6.32
N LEU A 109 10.45 -4.16 7.21
CA LEU A 109 10.02 -4.41 8.60
C LEU A 109 9.76 -3.09 9.34
N ASP A 110 10.65 -2.12 9.19
CA ASP A 110 10.50 -0.78 9.78
C ASP A 110 9.25 -0.07 9.23
N TYR A 111 8.99 -0.22 7.92
CA TYR A 111 7.80 0.34 7.31
C TYR A 111 6.50 -0.31 7.82
N ILE A 112 6.48 -1.64 7.98
CA ILE A 112 5.33 -2.35 8.55
C ILE A 112 5.04 -1.85 9.97
N GLU A 113 6.06 -1.74 10.82
CA GLU A 113 5.89 -1.25 12.19
C GLU A 113 5.46 0.23 12.22
N TYR A 114 6.03 1.06 11.35
CA TYR A 114 5.62 2.45 11.20
C TYR A 114 4.13 2.57 10.79
N ALA A 115 3.69 1.80 9.80
CA ALA A 115 2.31 1.81 9.35
C ALA A 115 1.35 1.34 10.47
N LYS A 116 1.72 0.30 11.22
CA LYS A 116 0.98 -0.16 12.40
C LYS A 116 0.87 0.94 13.46
N ALA A 117 1.98 1.61 13.79
CA ALA A 117 2.00 2.70 14.76
C ALA A 117 1.15 3.90 14.34
N LYS A 118 0.95 4.11 13.03
CA LYS A 118 0.04 5.12 12.48
C LYS A 118 -1.43 4.69 12.45
N GLY A 119 -1.74 3.48 12.88
CA GLY A 119 -3.10 2.95 12.91
C GLY A 119 -3.62 2.47 11.56
N CYS A 120 -2.74 2.22 10.59
CA CYS A 120 -3.14 1.60 9.33
C CYS A 120 -3.62 0.17 9.59
N SER A 121 -4.73 -0.20 8.96
CA SER A 121 -5.18 -1.59 8.98
C SER A 121 -4.29 -2.43 8.07
N MET A 122 -3.75 -3.51 8.63
CA MET A 122 -2.92 -4.44 7.86
C MET A 122 -3.75 -5.65 7.49
N THR A 123 -3.64 -6.09 6.25
CA THR A 123 -4.40 -7.24 5.72
C THR A 123 -3.49 -8.17 4.93
N GLY A 124 -3.91 -9.41 4.80
CA GLY A 124 -3.19 -10.44 4.05
C GLY A 124 -2.50 -11.49 4.89
N PRO A 125 -1.73 -11.15 5.95
CA PRO A 125 -1.11 -12.15 6.80
C PRO A 125 -2.11 -13.03 7.56
N GLU A 126 -1.71 -14.26 7.86
CA GLU A 126 -2.48 -15.17 8.73
C GLU A 126 -2.63 -14.61 10.15
N ASP A 127 -1.59 -13.94 10.66
CA ASP A 127 -1.63 -13.23 11.93
C ASP A 127 -2.11 -11.79 11.70
N PRO A 128 -3.34 -11.43 12.08
CA PRO A 128 -3.90 -10.10 11.84
C PRO A 128 -3.14 -8.99 12.59
N ASP A 129 -2.47 -9.32 13.69
CA ASP A 129 -1.67 -8.38 14.46
C ASP A 129 -0.25 -8.22 13.91
N ILE A 130 0.13 -9.07 12.98
CA ILE A 130 1.47 -9.15 12.37
C ILE A 130 2.57 -9.12 13.44
N LEU A 131 2.41 -9.94 14.45
CA LEU A 131 3.48 -10.25 15.40
C LEU A 131 4.39 -11.35 14.83
N ARG A 132 3.82 -12.15 13.94
CA ARG A 132 4.48 -13.24 13.22
C ARG A 132 4.19 -13.12 11.73
N LEU A 133 5.11 -13.61 10.91
CA LEU A 133 4.96 -13.65 9.46
C LEU A 133 5.35 -15.02 8.93
N ASN A 134 4.63 -15.48 7.92
CA ASN A 134 4.95 -16.73 7.25
C ASN A 134 6.03 -16.52 6.18
N VAL A 135 7.07 -17.29 6.26
CA VAL A 135 8.21 -17.31 5.32
C VAL A 135 8.41 -18.70 4.76
N LEU A 136 9.13 -18.84 3.69
CA LEU A 136 9.50 -20.13 3.13
C LEU A 136 10.31 -20.94 4.16
N ALA A 137 10.02 -22.24 4.25
CA ALA A 137 10.65 -23.15 5.20
C ALA A 137 12.12 -23.45 4.86
#